data_2481115419c9a333f813457a51f362b3
#
_entry.id   2481115419c9a333f813457a51f362b3
#
_cell.length_a   1.000
_cell.length_b   1.000
_cell.length_c   1.000
_cell.angle_alpha   90.00
_cell.angle_beta   90.00
_cell.angle_gamma   90.00
#
_symmetry.space_group_name_H-M   'P 1'
#
loop_
_entity.id
_entity.type
_entity.pdbx_description
1 polymer ?
#
loop_
_entity_poly.entity_id
_entity_poly.type
_entity_poly.pdbx_seq_one_letter_code
_entity_poly.pdbx_strand_id
1 'polypeptide(L)'
;MDPIICVVGPTASGKTKLAVQLAKLYNGEVVSCDSMQIYRHMDIGTAKPTQEEMDGVIHHMIDIVEPGEDFSVGKYVQMADGCVQDILSRGKTAVIAGGTGLYVDSLITGRVFAPTPSTGKRAQLEAQMRLEGGAVMLDRLRAVDPDAAARLHPADEKRIIRALEVYQETGKTITQHNLETQSLPPRYQPCWIGLDYMDRAVLYGRIDLRVELMLQAGLLDEIRSLLARGISPQTTAMQAIGYKEFFSALDGSCSLQEAAALVQQRSRNYAKRQLTWFRRNPDIRWLRLSGQESFDEILASARQEIPFFAS
;
A
#
# COMPACT_ATOMS: atom_id res chain seq x y z
N MET A 1 -21.39 -10.71 -9.43
CA MET A 1 -20.08 -10.28 -8.89
C MET A 1 -19.77 -11.18 -7.71
N ASP A 2 -18.58 -11.72 -7.66
CA ASP A 2 -18.18 -12.63 -6.59
C ASP A 2 -17.92 -11.89 -5.29
N PRO A 3 -18.47 -12.34 -4.15
CA PRO A 3 -18.27 -11.71 -2.86
C PRO A 3 -16.85 -11.95 -2.37
N ILE A 4 -16.23 -10.91 -1.84
CA ILE A 4 -14.89 -10.96 -1.23
C ILE A 4 -14.88 -10.15 0.07
N ILE A 5 -13.95 -10.45 0.98
CA ILE A 5 -13.78 -9.70 2.24
C ILE A 5 -12.60 -8.73 2.09
N CYS A 6 -12.79 -7.47 2.46
CA CYS A 6 -11.73 -6.47 2.46
C CYS A 6 -11.45 -5.97 3.88
N VAL A 7 -10.25 -6.23 4.40
CA VAL A 7 -9.78 -5.78 5.72
C VAL A 7 -8.79 -4.63 5.55
N VAL A 8 -9.23 -3.42 5.83
CA VAL A 8 -8.46 -2.20 5.61
C VAL A 8 -8.25 -1.39 6.90
N GLY A 9 -7.34 -0.42 6.85
CA GLY A 9 -7.04 0.46 7.99
C GLY A 9 -5.57 0.86 8.05
N PRO A 10 -5.17 1.66 9.04
CA PRO A 10 -3.82 2.16 9.15
C PRO A 10 -2.82 1.07 9.54
N THR A 11 -1.53 1.36 9.37
CA THR A 11 -0.47 0.51 9.91
C THR A 11 -0.64 0.34 11.43
N ALA A 12 -0.20 -0.78 11.99
CA ALA A 12 -0.33 -1.15 13.40
C ALA A 12 -1.77 -1.32 13.93
N SER A 13 -2.80 -1.39 13.07
CA SER A 13 -4.19 -1.55 13.52
C SER A 13 -4.64 -2.98 13.82
N GLY A 14 -3.83 -4.00 13.49
CA GLY A 14 -4.20 -5.42 13.72
C GLY A 14 -4.86 -6.12 12.53
N LYS A 15 -4.84 -5.51 11.33
CA LYS A 15 -5.45 -6.05 10.11
C LYS A 15 -5.03 -7.49 9.79
N THR A 16 -3.74 -7.80 9.88
CA THR A 16 -3.19 -9.13 9.54
C THR A 16 -3.86 -10.21 10.36
N LYS A 17 -3.87 -10.05 11.70
CA LYS A 17 -4.49 -11.03 12.59
C LYS A 17 -5.98 -11.20 12.29
N LEU A 18 -6.71 -10.11 12.03
CA LEU A 18 -8.13 -10.18 11.67
C LEU A 18 -8.34 -10.89 10.32
N ALA A 19 -7.53 -10.57 9.31
CA ALA A 19 -7.63 -11.18 7.99
C ALA A 19 -7.37 -12.70 8.04
N VAL A 20 -6.36 -13.13 8.80
CA VAL A 20 -6.03 -14.55 9.01
C VAL A 20 -7.21 -15.28 9.64
N GLN A 21 -7.80 -14.74 10.72
CA GLN A 21 -8.92 -15.41 11.38
C GLN A 21 -10.19 -15.42 10.53
N LEU A 22 -10.46 -14.37 9.77
CA LEU A 22 -11.57 -14.36 8.81
C LEU A 22 -11.33 -15.38 7.68
N ALA A 23 -10.11 -15.50 7.17
CA ALA A 23 -9.76 -16.52 6.19
C ALA A 23 -9.99 -17.93 6.73
N LYS A 24 -9.60 -18.22 7.97
CA LYS A 24 -9.87 -19.51 8.62
C LYS A 24 -11.36 -19.79 8.78
N LEU A 25 -12.13 -18.80 9.21
CA LEU A 25 -13.57 -18.95 9.43
C LEU A 25 -14.35 -19.19 8.14
N TYR A 26 -13.94 -18.56 7.05
CA TYR A 26 -14.67 -18.60 5.77
C TYR A 26 -13.96 -19.43 4.69
N ASN A 27 -13.12 -20.39 5.08
CA ASN A 27 -12.37 -21.26 4.16
C ASN A 27 -11.66 -20.44 3.07
N GLY A 28 -10.93 -19.40 3.47
CA GLY A 28 -10.36 -18.40 2.56
C GLY A 28 -8.84 -18.42 2.53
N GLU A 29 -8.32 -17.56 1.67
CA GLU A 29 -6.89 -17.25 1.54
C GLU A 29 -6.72 -15.72 1.51
N VAL A 30 -5.56 -15.24 1.99
CA VAL A 30 -5.28 -13.79 2.07
C VAL A 30 -4.56 -13.31 0.83
N VAL A 31 -5.02 -12.18 0.27
CA VAL A 31 -4.28 -11.42 -0.77
C VAL A 31 -3.80 -10.11 -0.16
N SER A 32 -2.49 -9.97 0.02
CA SER A 32 -1.89 -8.77 0.61
C SER A 32 -2.01 -7.56 -0.33
N CYS A 33 -2.49 -6.45 0.21
CA CYS A 33 -2.54 -5.13 -0.44
C CYS A 33 -1.56 -4.17 0.23
N ASP A 34 -0.30 -4.57 0.33
CA ASP A 34 0.79 -3.74 0.82
C ASP A 34 1.87 -3.58 -0.24
N SER A 35 2.25 -2.34 -0.54
CA SER A 35 3.22 -2.02 -1.59
C SER A 35 4.66 -2.32 -1.21
N MET A 36 4.93 -2.70 0.04
CA MET A 36 6.27 -3.00 0.52
C MET A 36 6.47 -4.48 0.85
N GLN A 37 5.44 -5.19 1.31
CA GLN A 37 5.51 -6.63 1.60
C GLN A 37 5.68 -7.50 0.34
N ILE A 38 5.51 -6.93 -0.84
CA ILE A 38 5.79 -7.59 -2.13
C ILE A 38 7.27 -7.90 -2.33
N TYR A 39 8.17 -7.13 -1.69
CA TYR A 39 9.61 -7.26 -1.87
C TYR A 39 10.19 -8.38 -1.02
N ARG A 40 10.99 -9.26 -1.65
CA ARG A 40 11.74 -10.31 -0.98
C ARG A 40 12.79 -9.73 -0.05
N HIS A 41 13.09 -10.43 1.05
CA HIS A 41 14.14 -10.03 1.99
C HIS A 41 13.89 -8.70 2.73
N MET A 42 12.71 -8.14 2.60
CA MET A 42 12.26 -6.95 3.32
C MET A 42 11.14 -7.37 4.28
N ASP A 43 11.51 -8.00 5.38
CA ASP A 43 10.57 -8.71 6.25
C ASP A 43 10.26 -7.88 7.50
N ILE A 44 11.30 -7.44 8.19
CA ILE A 44 11.18 -6.71 9.46
C ILE A 44 10.64 -5.30 9.22
N GLY A 45 11.29 -4.52 8.35
CA GLY A 45 10.92 -3.12 8.12
C GLY A 45 9.57 -2.93 7.45
N THR A 46 9.05 -3.93 6.75
CA THR A 46 7.71 -3.92 6.15
C THR A 46 6.63 -4.49 7.06
N ALA A 47 7.00 -5.01 8.23
CA ALA A 47 6.13 -5.79 9.11
C ALA A 47 5.41 -6.91 8.34
N LYS A 48 6.16 -7.63 7.50
CA LYS A 48 5.65 -8.81 6.78
C LYS A 48 5.20 -9.86 7.79
N PRO A 49 4.03 -10.48 7.62
CA PRO A 49 3.58 -11.52 8.55
C PRO A 49 4.55 -12.70 8.54
N THR A 50 4.89 -13.17 9.73
CA THR A 50 5.69 -14.40 9.89
C THR A 50 4.82 -15.63 9.60
N GLN A 51 5.45 -16.81 9.42
CA GLN A 51 4.73 -18.05 9.23
C GLN A 51 3.81 -18.38 10.43
N GLU A 52 4.22 -18.00 11.64
CA GLU A 52 3.41 -18.14 12.85
C GLU A 52 2.20 -17.20 12.80
N GLU A 53 2.37 -15.94 12.40
CA GLU A 53 1.28 -14.98 12.26
C GLU A 53 0.32 -15.35 11.12
N MET A 54 0.81 -16.00 10.05
CA MET A 54 -0.02 -16.52 8.97
C MET A 54 -0.88 -17.72 9.43
N ASP A 55 -0.50 -18.43 10.47
CA ASP A 55 -1.27 -19.49 11.15
C ASP A 55 -1.85 -20.52 10.16
N GLY A 56 -1.03 -20.96 9.20
CA GLY A 56 -1.40 -21.93 8.16
C GLY A 56 -2.27 -21.38 7.02
N VAL A 57 -2.65 -20.11 7.04
CA VAL A 57 -3.41 -19.46 5.95
C VAL A 57 -2.47 -19.07 4.81
N ILE A 58 -2.82 -19.43 3.59
CA ILE A 58 -2.07 -19.05 2.39
C ILE A 58 -2.17 -17.55 2.18
N HIS A 59 -1.02 -16.90 2.01
CA HIS A 59 -0.90 -15.48 1.68
C HIS A 59 -0.33 -15.30 0.28
N HIS A 60 -1.05 -14.57 -0.54
CA HIS A 60 -0.65 -14.18 -1.89
C HIS A 60 -0.13 -12.73 -1.90
N MET A 61 0.63 -12.37 -2.92
CA MET A 61 1.19 -11.03 -3.12
C MET A 61 2.20 -10.62 -2.04
N ILE A 62 2.90 -11.58 -1.46
CA ILE A 62 4.04 -11.41 -0.56
C ILE A 62 5.25 -12.06 -1.23
N ASP A 63 6.45 -11.48 -1.10
CA ASP A 63 7.71 -12.02 -1.64
C ASP A 63 7.71 -12.33 -3.14
N ILE A 64 7.09 -11.48 -3.94
CA ILE A 64 6.91 -11.70 -5.38
C ILE A 64 7.91 -10.95 -6.26
N VAL A 65 8.65 -9.97 -5.71
CA VAL A 65 9.52 -9.04 -6.44
C VAL A 65 10.86 -8.88 -5.73
N GLU A 66 11.96 -8.82 -6.47
CA GLU A 66 13.25 -8.45 -5.90
C GLU A 66 13.31 -6.93 -5.59
N PRO A 67 14.03 -6.49 -4.54
CA PRO A 67 14.08 -5.08 -4.14
C PRO A 67 14.70 -4.13 -5.17
N GLY A 68 15.44 -4.68 -6.14
CA GLY A 68 16.00 -3.93 -7.27
C GLY A 68 15.04 -3.73 -8.44
N GLU A 69 13.89 -4.40 -8.43
CA GLU A 69 12.96 -4.38 -9.56
C GLU A 69 11.91 -3.27 -9.40
N ASP A 70 11.54 -2.66 -10.52
CA ASP A 70 10.41 -1.73 -10.57
C ASP A 70 9.08 -2.47 -10.56
N PHE A 71 8.24 -2.09 -9.62
CA PHE A 71 6.89 -2.62 -9.47
C PHE A 71 5.85 -1.51 -9.49
N SER A 72 4.79 -1.70 -10.26
CA SER A 72 3.74 -0.70 -10.45
C SER A 72 2.39 -1.21 -9.94
N VAL A 73 1.49 -0.27 -9.64
CA VAL A 73 0.10 -0.59 -9.29
C VAL A 73 -0.60 -1.39 -10.41
N GLY A 74 -0.26 -1.15 -11.68
CA GLY A 74 -0.80 -1.92 -12.80
C GLY A 74 -0.38 -3.39 -12.76
N LYS A 75 0.92 -3.67 -12.51
CA LYS A 75 1.42 -5.05 -12.29
C LYS A 75 0.75 -5.67 -11.07
N TYR A 76 0.61 -4.90 -9.98
CA TYR A 76 -0.08 -5.37 -8.78
C TYR A 76 -1.49 -5.84 -9.09
N VAL A 77 -2.30 -5.00 -9.75
CA VAL A 77 -3.70 -5.34 -10.07
C VAL A 77 -3.79 -6.59 -10.92
N GLN A 78 -2.95 -6.72 -11.94
CA GLN A 78 -2.94 -7.89 -12.81
C GLN A 78 -2.63 -9.19 -12.04
N MET A 79 -1.60 -9.18 -11.19
CA MET A 79 -1.18 -10.36 -10.42
C MET A 79 -2.18 -10.69 -9.30
N ALA A 80 -2.63 -9.67 -8.55
CA ALA A 80 -3.58 -9.85 -7.45
C ALA A 80 -4.94 -10.32 -7.96
N ASP A 81 -5.39 -9.83 -9.11
CA ASP A 81 -6.61 -10.29 -9.75
C ASP A 81 -6.52 -11.79 -10.11
N GLY A 82 -5.39 -12.21 -10.68
CA GLY A 82 -5.14 -13.63 -10.96
C GLY A 82 -5.21 -14.50 -9.69
N CYS A 83 -4.66 -14.02 -8.56
CA CYS A 83 -4.76 -14.71 -7.28
C CYS A 83 -6.22 -14.78 -6.78
N VAL A 84 -6.96 -13.67 -6.85
CA VAL A 84 -8.38 -13.67 -6.43
C VAL A 84 -9.21 -14.62 -7.27
N GLN A 85 -9.04 -14.62 -8.60
CA GLN A 85 -9.76 -15.51 -9.51
C GLN A 85 -9.44 -16.98 -9.23
N ASP A 86 -8.17 -17.32 -8.98
CA ASP A 86 -7.76 -18.68 -8.61
C ASP A 86 -8.42 -19.14 -7.29
N ILE A 87 -8.39 -18.28 -6.25
CA ILE A 87 -9.04 -18.58 -4.95
C ILE A 87 -10.52 -18.87 -5.15
N LEU A 88 -11.23 -17.97 -5.85
CA LEU A 88 -12.66 -18.10 -6.09
C LEU A 88 -13.01 -19.33 -6.95
N SER A 89 -12.19 -19.65 -7.95
CA SER A 89 -12.39 -20.85 -8.80
C SER A 89 -12.29 -22.16 -8.04
N ARG A 90 -11.54 -22.18 -6.93
CA ARG A 90 -11.44 -23.30 -5.99
C ARG A 90 -12.57 -23.33 -4.94
N GLY A 91 -13.58 -22.47 -5.04
CA GLY A 91 -14.68 -22.36 -4.08
C GLY A 91 -14.25 -21.81 -2.72
N LYS A 92 -13.15 -21.05 -2.68
CA LYS A 92 -12.64 -20.42 -1.45
C LYS A 92 -12.98 -18.93 -1.41
N THR A 93 -12.89 -18.34 -0.23
CA THR A 93 -13.10 -16.91 -0.01
C THR A 93 -11.79 -16.14 -0.19
N ALA A 94 -11.79 -15.09 -1.00
CA ALA A 94 -10.66 -14.17 -1.07
C ALA A 94 -10.77 -13.09 0.01
N VAL A 95 -9.76 -13.00 0.88
CA VAL A 95 -9.64 -11.98 1.93
C VAL A 95 -8.55 -11.00 1.53
N ILE A 96 -8.94 -9.81 1.11
CA ILE A 96 -8.04 -8.74 0.69
C ILE A 96 -7.62 -7.96 1.93
N ALA A 97 -6.33 -7.94 2.26
CA ALA A 97 -5.87 -7.31 3.49
C ALA A 97 -4.72 -6.33 3.23
N GLY A 98 -4.86 -5.08 3.66
CA GLY A 98 -3.75 -4.14 3.53
C GLY A 98 -4.03 -2.69 3.84
N GLY A 99 -2.97 -1.88 3.74
CA GLY A 99 -3.00 -0.46 4.03
C GLY A 99 -2.73 0.44 2.82
N THR A 100 -2.41 -0.13 1.65
CA THR A 100 -2.14 0.62 0.43
C THR A 100 -3.45 0.85 -0.34
N GLY A 101 -4.16 1.94 0.02
CA GLY A 101 -5.50 2.22 -0.50
C GLY A 101 -5.59 2.23 -2.03
N LEU A 102 -4.56 2.75 -2.72
CA LEU A 102 -4.52 2.72 -4.19
C LEU A 102 -4.57 1.27 -4.73
N TYR A 103 -3.89 0.32 -4.06
CA TYR A 103 -3.86 -1.08 -4.48
C TYR A 103 -5.23 -1.72 -4.29
N VAL A 104 -5.81 -1.55 -3.09
CA VAL A 104 -7.14 -2.10 -2.77
C VAL A 104 -8.20 -1.57 -3.72
N ASP A 105 -8.32 -0.24 -3.86
CA ASP A 105 -9.33 0.38 -4.73
C ASP A 105 -9.17 -0.06 -6.18
N SER A 106 -7.91 -0.11 -6.67
CA SER A 106 -7.64 -0.48 -8.06
C SER A 106 -7.97 -1.93 -8.36
N LEU A 107 -7.72 -2.85 -7.41
CA LEU A 107 -8.09 -4.26 -7.53
C LEU A 107 -9.61 -4.42 -7.57
N ILE A 108 -10.32 -3.80 -6.62
CA ILE A 108 -11.77 -3.92 -6.49
C ILE A 108 -12.50 -3.33 -7.70
N THR A 109 -12.08 -2.14 -8.15
CA THR A 109 -12.71 -1.47 -9.30
C THR A 109 -12.27 -2.01 -10.64
N GLY A 110 -11.26 -2.90 -10.68
CA GLY A 110 -10.69 -3.38 -11.94
C GLY A 110 -10.03 -2.28 -12.75
N ARG A 111 -9.43 -1.27 -12.08
CA ARG A 111 -8.86 -0.10 -12.75
C ARG A 111 -7.77 -0.50 -13.74
N VAL A 112 -7.94 -0.09 -14.97
CA VAL A 112 -6.94 -0.22 -16.02
C VAL A 112 -6.02 1.01 -15.96
N PHE A 113 -4.71 0.77 -15.92
CA PHE A 113 -3.74 1.85 -15.90
C PHE A 113 -3.21 2.12 -17.31
N ALA A 114 -2.97 3.39 -17.61
CA ALA A 114 -2.30 3.76 -18.84
C ALA A 114 -0.96 3.01 -18.96
N PRO A 115 -0.65 2.46 -20.13
CA PRO A 115 0.60 1.75 -20.34
C PRO A 115 1.79 2.64 -20.00
N THR A 116 2.90 2.00 -19.60
CA THR A 116 4.17 2.69 -19.33
C THR A 116 5.21 2.07 -20.28
N PRO A 117 5.17 2.41 -21.56
CA PRO A 117 6.16 1.91 -22.52
C PRO A 117 7.54 2.46 -22.17
N SER A 118 8.58 1.65 -22.39
CA SER A 118 9.97 2.06 -22.18
C SER A 118 10.50 2.80 -23.44
N THR A 119 9.95 3.98 -23.73
CA THR A 119 10.35 4.78 -24.90
C THR A 119 11.43 5.81 -24.59
N GLY A 120 11.84 5.94 -23.32
CA GLY A 120 12.80 6.96 -22.87
C GLY A 120 12.17 8.33 -22.57
N LYS A 121 10.89 8.56 -22.88
CA LYS A 121 10.20 9.85 -22.62
C LYS A 121 10.20 10.22 -21.13
N ARG A 122 10.04 9.23 -20.24
CA ARG A 122 10.12 9.47 -18.81
C ARG A 122 11.46 10.07 -18.40
N ALA A 123 12.58 9.50 -18.86
CA ALA A 123 13.92 10.00 -18.56
C ALA A 123 14.13 11.43 -19.11
N GLN A 124 13.57 11.73 -20.29
CA GLN A 124 13.58 13.09 -20.84
C GLN A 124 12.79 14.07 -19.97
N LEU A 125 11.58 13.69 -19.52
CA LEU A 125 10.76 14.52 -18.63
C LEU A 125 11.42 14.72 -17.24
N GLU A 126 12.10 13.71 -16.72
CA GLU A 126 12.88 13.83 -15.48
C GLU A 126 14.09 14.76 -15.63
N ALA A 127 14.76 14.74 -16.77
CA ALA A 127 15.83 15.68 -17.10
C ALA A 127 15.29 17.13 -17.23
N GLN A 128 14.17 17.31 -17.91
CA GLN A 128 13.49 18.61 -18.02
C GLN A 128 13.04 19.12 -16.65
N MET A 129 12.48 18.26 -15.81
CA MET A 129 12.08 18.60 -14.44
C MET A 129 13.25 19.15 -13.61
N ARG A 130 14.43 18.50 -13.72
CA ARG A 130 15.65 18.97 -13.03
C ARG A 130 16.16 20.29 -13.57
N LEU A 131 16.02 20.55 -14.88
CA LEU A 131 16.54 21.76 -15.52
C LEU A 131 15.62 22.96 -15.34
N GLU A 132 14.32 22.76 -15.51
CA GLU A 132 13.34 23.84 -15.62
C GLU A 132 12.51 24.03 -14.32
N GLY A 133 12.48 23.02 -13.48
CA GLY A 133 11.75 23.01 -12.20
C GLY A 133 10.26 22.72 -12.33
N GLY A 134 9.67 22.36 -11.18
CA GLY A 134 8.28 21.89 -11.10
C GLY A 134 7.24 22.89 -11.52
N ALA A 135 7.47 24.22 -11.35
CA ALA A 135 6.51 25.23 -11.76
C ALA A 135 6.30 25.27 -13.27
N VAL A 136 7.39 25.27 -14.04
CA VAL A 136 7.35 25.27 -15.52
C VAL A 136 6.71 23.99 -16.03
N MET A 137 7.08 22.83 -15.45
CA MET A 137 6.51 21.55 -15.85
C MET A 137 5.02 21.44 -15.50
N LEU A 138 4.57 22.04 -14.41
CA LEU A 138 3.15 22.13 -14.05
C LEU A 138 2.38 23.01 -15.02
N ASP A 139 2.96 24.12 -15.49
CA ASP A 139 2.34 24.96 -16.53
C ASP A 139 2.20 24.21 -17.86
N ARG A 140 3.20 23.41 -18.24
CA ARG A 140 3.06 22.50 -19.41
C ARG A 140 1.93 21.49 -19.22
N LEU A 141 1.82 20.92 -18.02
CA LEU A 141 0.69 20.01 -17.72
C LEU A 141 -0.63 20.75 -17.80
N ARG A 142 -0.72 21.99 -17.31
CA ARG A 142 -1.93 22.83 -17.36
C ARG A 142 -2.40 23.08 -18.80
N ALA A 143 -1.47 23.19 -19.76
CA ALA A 143 -1.80 23.38 -21.15
C ALA A 143 -2.47 22.14 -21.81
N VAL A 144 -2.20 20.92 -21.31
CA VAL A 144 -2.70 19.66 -21.89
C VAL A 144 -3.77 18.99 -21.04
N ASP A 145 -3.68 19.10 -19.70
CA ASP A 145 -4.61 18.52 -18.73
C ASP A 145 -4.83 19.51 -17.56
N PRO A 146 -5.67 20.54 -17.76
CA PRO A 146 -5.92 21.55 -16.74
C PRO A 146 -6.52 20.97 -15.46
N ASP A 147 -7.35 19.93 -15.57
CA ASP A 147 -7.98 19.28 -14.40
C ASP A 147 -6.96 18.52 -13.53
N ALA A 148 -5.99 17.85 -14.15
CA ALA A 148 -4.89 17.23 -13.40
C ALA A 148 -4.01 18.31 -12.76
N ALA A 149 -3.64 19.35 -13.51
CA ALA A 149 -2.77 20.41 -13.03
C ALA A 149 -3.38 21.20 -11.86
N ALA A 150 -4.70 21.41 -11.84
CA ALA A 150 -5.40 22.10 -10.74
C ALA A 150 -5.29 21.35 -9.39
N ARG A 151 -5.01 20.06 -9.41
CA ARG A 151 -4.92 19.21 -8.21
C ARG A 151 -3.49 18.94 -7.74
N LEU A 152 -2.48 19.48 -8.44
CA LEU A 152 -1.08 19.23 -8.17
C LEU A 152 -0.36 20.51 -7.73
N HIS A 153 0.64 20.33 -6.89
CA HIS A 153 1.57 21.40 -6.51
C HIS A 153 2.88 21.24 -7.32
N PRO A 154 3.64 22.31 -7.61
CA PRO A 154 4.94 22.20 -8.29
C PRO A 154 5.92 21.19 -7.67
N ALA A 155 5.83 20.93 -6.36
CA ALA A 155 6.61 19.91 -5.66
C ALA A 155 6.13 18.47 -5.91
N ASP A 156 4.99 18.26 -6.54
CA ASP A 156 4.49 16.92 -6.91
C ASP A 156 5.14 16.39 -8.20
N GLU A 157 6.47 16.54 -8.32
CA GLU A 157 7.26 16.28 -9.54
C GLU A 157 6.94 14.93 -10.18
N LYS A 158 6.93 13.84 -9.38
CA LYS A 158 6.64 12.48 -9.89
C LYS A 158 5.26 12.36 -10.54
N ARG A 159 4.27 13.09 -10.00
CA ARG A 159 2.90 13.08 -10.52
C ARG A 159 2.79 13.93 -11.79
N ILE A 160 3.45 15.08 -11.83
CA ILE A 160 3.53 15.94 -13.01
C ILE A 160 4.19 15.18 -14.16
N ILE A 161 5.36 14.57 -13.91
CA ILE A 161 6.07 13.73 -14.90
C ILE A 161 5.16 12.61 -15.39
N ARG A 162 4.49 11.89 -14.50
CA ARG A 162 3.59 10.79 -14.88
C ARG A 162 2.43 11.26 -15.76
N ALA A 163 1.82 12.39 -15.46
CA ALA A 163 0.72 12.92 -16.25
C ALA A 163 1.17 13.34 -17.67
N LEU A 164 2.31 14.01 -17.77
CA LEU A 164 2.91 14.38 -19.06
C LEU A 164 3.38 13.16 -19.85
N GLU A 165 3.98 12.15 -19.20
CA GLU A 165 4.38 10.88 -19.80
C GLU A 165 3.19 10.18 -20.45
N VAL A 166 2.08 10.02 -19.71
CA VAL A 166 0.86 9.39 -20.22
C VAL A 166 0.34 10.12 -21.45
N TYR A 167 0.29 11.44 -21.41
CA TYR A 167 -0.14 12.24 -22.55
C TYR A 167 0.78 12.08 -23.77
N GLN A 168 2.09 12.13 -23.58
CA GLN A 168 3.06 11.97 -24.66
C GLN A 168 3.06 10.57 -25.28
N GLU A 169 2.77 9.53 -24.47
CA GLU A 169 2.76 8.14 -24.93
C GLU A 169 1.47 7.75 -25.62
N THR A 170 0.34 8.26 -25.14
CA THR A 170 -0.99 7.77 -25.55
C THR A 170 -1.82 8.78 -26.32
N GLY A 171 -1.46 10.07 -26.27
CA GLY A 171 -2.28 11.17 -26.80
C GLY A 171 -3.52 11.48 -25.92
N LYS A 172 -3.75 10.71 -24.83
CA LYS A 172 -4.84 10.93 -23.88
C LYS A 172 -4.30 11.50 -22.58
N THR A 173 -5.06 12.41 -21.95
CA THR A 173 -4.70 12.93 -20.65
C THR A 173 -4.93 11.89 -19.55
N ILE A 174 -4.24 12.05 -18.41
CA ILE A 174 -4.46 11.17 -17.26
C ILE A 174 -5.87 11.35 -16.69
N THR A 175 -6.46 12.52 -16.82
CA THR A 175 -7.87 12.80 -16.47
C THR A 175 -8.82 11.98 -17.33
N GLN A 176 -8.63 11.94 -18.65
CA GLN A 176 -9.43 11.12 -19.56
C GLN A 176 -9.32 9.63 -19.24
N HIS A 177 -8.09 9.11 -19.04
CA HIS A 177 -7.87 7.72 -18.63
C HIS A 177 -8.59 7.36 -17.34
N ASN A 178 -8.56 8.25 -16.35
CA ASN A 178 -9.25 8.03 -15.09
C ASN A 178 -10.77 7.99 -15.23
N LEU A 179 -11.35 8.88 -16.04
CA LEU A 179 -12.79 8.92 -16.31
C LEU A 179 -13.25 7.65 -17.04
N GLU A 180 -12.53 7.22 -18.08
CA GLU A 180 -12.82 5.97 -18.81
C GLU A 180 -12.83 4.76 -17.87
N THR A 181 -11.89 4.70 -16.92
CA THR A 181 -11.79 3.58 -15.99
C THR A 181 -12.86 3.63 -14.89
N GLN A 182 -13.24 4.83 -14.45
CA GLN A 182 -14.28 5.00 -13.42
C GLN A 182 -15.67 4.61 -13.90
N SER A 183 -15.92 4.60 -15.20
CA SER A 183 -17.20 4.17 -15.79
C SER A 183 -17.41 2.65 -15.80
N LEU A 184 -16.36 1.88 -15.52
CA LEU A 184 -16.46 0.42 -15.47
C LEU A 184 -17.13 -0.01 -14.15
N PRO A 185 -18.00 -1.04 -14.19
CA PRO A 185 -18.57 -1.59 -12.95
C PRO A 185 -17.45 -2.21 -12.10
N PRO A 186 -17.63 -2.23 -10.76
CA PRO A 186 -16.68 -2.92 -9.89
C PRO A 186 -16.52 -4.38 -10.31
N ARG A 187 -15.31 -4.92 -10.22
CA ARG A 187 -15.02 -6.31 -10.61
C ARG A 187 -15.54 -7.31 -9.59
N TYR A 188 -15.50 -6.94 -8.31
CA TYR A 188 -15.90 -7.76 -7.18
C TYR A 188 -16.98 -7.08 -6.35
N GLN A 189 -17.66 -7.87 -5.51
CA GLN A 189 -18.59 -7.37 -4.50
C GLN A 189 -17.89 -7.40 -3.12
N PRO A 190 -17.25 -6.29 -2.69
CA PRO A 190 -16.47 -6.28 -1.46
C PRO A 190 -17.37 -6.10 -0.23
N CYS A 191 -17.11 -6.92 0.79
CA CYS A 191 -17.52 -6.65 2.15
C CYS A 191 -16.39 -5.91 2.86
N TRP A 192 -16.56 -4.63 3.14
CA TRP A 192 -15.52 -3.76 3.67
C TRP A 192 -15.53 -3.71 5.19
N ILE A 193 -14.42 -4.08 5.82
CA ILE A 193 -14.16 -3.94 7.24
C ILE A 193 -12.96 -3.01 7.43
N GLY A 194 -13.18 -1.91 8.13
CA GLY A 194 -12.13 -0.95 8.47
C GLY A 194 -11.76 -1.03 9.95
N LEU A 195 -10.47 -1.07 10.28
CA LEU A 195 -10.00 -0.94 11.65
C LEU A 195 -9.53 0.50 11.91
N ASP A 196 -10.06 1.13 12.95
CA ASP A 196 -9.61 2.45 13.41
C ASP A 196 -9.66 2.51 14.94
N TYR A 197 -8.82 3.33 15.55
CA TYR A 197 -8.83 3.58 16.98
C TYR A 197 -9.56 4.89 17.29
N MET A 198 -10.42 4.88 18.33
CA MET A 198 -11.13 6.06 18.81
C MET A 198 -10.14 7.13 19.28
N ASP A 199 -9.13 6.71 20.05
CA ASP A 199 -8.04 7.57 20.48
C ASP A 199 -6.81 7.39 19.58
N ARG A 200 -6.34 8.49 19.00
CA ARG A 200 -5.11 8.54 18.21
C ARG A 200 -3.86 8.21 19.02
N ALA A 201 -3.84 8.50 20.32
CA ALA A 201 -2.72 8.18 21.17
C ALA A 201 -2.47 6.67 21.24
N VAL A 202 -3.54 5.87 21.30
CA VAL A 202 -3.45 4.41 21.28
C VAL A 202 -2.81 3.92 19.98
N LEU A 203 -3.29 4.40 18.83
CA LEU A 203 -2.71 4.03 17.52
C LEU A 203 -1.23 4.45 17.42
N TYR A 204 -0.90 5.65 17.89
CA TYR A 204 0.47 6.17 17.80
C TYR A 204 1.41 5.39 18.74
N GLY A 205 0.98 5.05 19.96
CA GLY A 205 1.75 4.19 20.85
C GLY A 205 2.05 2.82 20.24
N ARG A 206 1.08 2.22 19.53
CA ARG A 206 1.26 0.95 18.80
C ARG A 206 2.24 1.08 17.63
N ILE A 207 2.21 2.21 16.91
CA ILE A 207 3.16 2.50 15.83
C ILE A 207 4.58 2.66 16.40
N ASP A 208 4.72 3.43 17.48
CA ASP A 208 6.01 3.72 18.08
C ASP A 208 6.64 2.44 18.67
N LEU A 209 5.86 1.64 19.40
CA LEU A 209 6.28 0.33 19.90
C LEU A 209 6.70 -0.62 18.76
N ARG A 210 5.97 -0.63 17.63
CA ARG A 210 6.34 -1.45 16.48
C ARG A 210 7.73 -1.10 15.93
N VAL A 211 8.08 0.18 15.86
CA VAL A 211 9.43 0.59 15.41
C VAL A 211 10.51 0.10 16.37
N GLU A 212 10.26 0.15 17.67
CA GLU A 212 11.18 -0.39 18.68
C GLU A 212 11.37 -1.90 18.53
N LEU A 213 10.27 -2.64 18.36
CA LEU A 213 10.31 -4.10 18.12
C LEU A 213 11.04 -4.46 16.81
N MET A 214 10.87 -3.68 15.74
CA MET A 214 11.61 -3.87 14.49
C MET A 214 13.12 -3.71 14.70
N LEU A 215 13.56 -2.73 15.48
CA LEU A 215 14.97 -2.56 15.79
C LEU A 215 15.52 -3.72 16.63
N GLN A 216 14.77 -4.18 17.61
CA GLN A 216 15.11 -5.36 18.42
C GLN A 216 15.17 -6.64 17.59
N ALA A 217 14.31 -6.77 16.58
CA ALA A 217 14.28 -7.90 15.66
C ALA A 217 15.40 -7.89 14.62
N GLY A 218 16.26 -6.86 14.57
CA GLY A 218 17.41 -6.80 13.67
C GLY A 218 17.18 -6.01 12.37
N LEU A 219 16.29 -5.02 12.37
CA LEU A 219 16.02 -4.19 11.18
C LEU A 219 17.29 -3.60 10.55
N LEU A 220 18.26 -3.18 11.36
CA LEU A 220 19.53 -2.64 10.84
C LEU A 220 20.35 -3.69 10.08
N ASP A 221 20.31 -4.94 10.51
CA ASP A 221 21.01 -6.03 9.84
C ASP A 221 20.31 -6.43 8.55
N GLU A 222 18.98 -6.37 8.52
CA GLU A 222 18.20 -6.50 7.28
C GLU A 222 18.61 -5.42 6.26
N ILE A 223 18.70 -4.15 6.67
CA ILE A 223 19.11 -3.05 5.80
C ILE A 223 20.56 -3.26 5.29
N ARG A 224 21.49 -3.62 6.19
CA ARG A 224 22.89 -3.91 5.81
C ARG A 224 22.98 -5.06 4.82
N SER A 225 22.19 -6.11 5.02
CA SER A 225 22.14 -7.26 4.11
C SER A 225 21.66 -6.87 2.72
N LEU A 226 20.62 -6.03 2.60
CA LEU A 226 20.13 -5.53 1.33
C LEU A 226 21.20 -4.67 0.61
N LEU A 227 21.88 -3.78 1.33
CA LEU A 227 22.96 -2.97 0.77
C LEU A 227 24.14 -3.85 0.32
N ALA A 228 24.51 -4.87 1.11
CA ALA A 228 25.58 -5.82 0.77
C ALA A 228 25.26 -6.68 -0.46
N ARG A 229 23.98 -6.91 -0.75
CA ARG A 229 23.50 -7.55 -2.00
C ARG A 229 23.54 -6.60 -3.21
N GLY A 230 23.99 -5.35 -3.04
CA GLY A 230 24.06 -4.35 -4.11
C GLY A 230 22.74 -3.65 -4.42
N ILE A 231 21.74 -3.76 -3.56
CA ILE A 231 20.47 -3.03 -3.74
C ILE A 231 20.74 -1.54 -3.50
N SER A 232 20.50 -0.73 -4.52
CA SER A 232 20.71 0.71 -4.43
C SER A 232 19.77 1.37 -3.44
N PRO A 233 20.25 2.29 -2.58
CA PRO A 233 19.40 3.13 -1.73
C PRO A 233 18.33 3.91 -2.48
N GLN A 234 18.50 4.11 -3.78
CA GLN A 234 17.57 4.88 -4.64
C GLN A 234 16.40 4.05 -5.15
N THR A 235 16.41 2.72 -5.00
CA THR A 235 15.29 1.87 -5.43
C THR A 235 14.01 2.20 -4.66
N THR A 236 12.86 1.95 -5.28
CA THR A 236 11.55 2.17 -4.63
C THR A 236 11.44 1.40 -3.32
N ALA A 237 11.94 0.18 -3.28
CA ALA A 237 11.98 -0.66 -2.09
C ALA A 237 12.73 0.01 -0.93
N MET A 238 13.97 0.46 -1.17
CA MET A 238 14.83 1.08 -0.16
C MET A 238 14.37 2.49 0.24
N GLN A 239 13.49 3.12 -0.51
CA GLN A 239 12.84 4.38 -0.16
C GLN A 239 11.61 4.21 0.76
N ALA A 240 11.29 2.98 1.16
CA ALA A 240 10.24 2.72 2.13
C ALA A 240 10.53 3.39 3.49
N ILE A 241 9.45 3.73 4.21
CA ILE A 241 9.54 4.19 5.60
C ILE A 241 10.09 3.02 6.45
N GLY A 242 11.09 3.31 7.27
CA GLY A 242 11.77 2.30 8.08
C GLY A 242 13.08 1.79 7.44
N TYR A 243 13.39 2.17 6.19
CA TYR A 243 14.67 1.85 5.55
C TYR A 243 15.50 3.11 5.31
N LYS A 244 15.00 4.03 4.51
CA LYS A 244 15.76 5.24 4.12
C LYS A 244 16.17 6.13 5.29
N GLU A 245 15.40 6.12 6.37
CA GLU A 245 15.70 6.93 7.56
C GLU A 245 16.94 6.42 8.31
N PHE A 246 17.25 5.13 8.17
CA PHE A 246 18.41 4.55 8.85
C PHE A 246 19.71 4.66 8.06
N PHE A 247 19.70 5.11 6.81
CA PHE A 247 20.96 5.29 6.06
C PHE A 247 21.90 6.26 6.78
N SER A 248 21.37 7.38 7.26
CA SER A 248 22.16 8.37 8.03
C SER A 248 22.65 7.85 9.39
N ALA A 249 21.95 6.89 10.00
CA ALA A 249 22.43 6.24 11.20
C ALA A 249 23.51 5.19 10.88
N LEU A 250 23.43 4.54 9.73
CA LEU A 250 24.44 3.55 9.29
C LEU A 250 25.76 4.19 8.85
N ASP A 251 25.73 5.39 8.29
CA ASP A 251 26.92 6.15 7.91
C ASP A 251 27.46 7.05 9.05
N GLY A 252 26.79 7.09 10.20
CA GLY A 252 27.19 7.82 11.39
C GLY A 252 26.85 9.32 11.37
N SER A 253 26.05 9.80 10.39
CA SER A 253 25.66 11.20 10.31
C SER A 253 24.49 11.58 11.25
N CYS A 254 23.78 10.61 11.82
CA CYS A 254 22.83 10.82 12.92
C CYS A 254 22.87 9.64 13.91
N SER A 255 22.26 9.81 15.08
CA SER A 255 22.10 8.74 16.04
C SER A 255 20.99 7.76 15.65
N LEU A 256 21.06 6.53 16.13
CA LEU A 256 20.01 5.54 15.95
C LEU A 256 18.66 6.02 16.53
N GLN A 257 18.70 6.72 17.66
CA GLN A 257 17.49 7.27 18.29
C GLN A 257 16.81 8.33 17.44
N GLU A 258 17.58 9.23 16.82
CA GLU A 258 17.04 10.24 15.89
C GLU A 258 16.42 9.60 14.66
N ALA A 259 17.09 8.60 14.07
CA ALA A 259 16.52 7.85 12.94
C ALA A 259 15.22 7.12 13.32
N ALA A 260 15.20 6.45 14.48
CA ALA A 260 14.00 5.77 14.99
C ALA A 260 12.83 6.74 15.23
N ALA A 261 13.09 7.89 15.87
CA ALA A 261 12.10 8.93 16.10
C ALA A 261 11.51 9.46 14.77
N LEU A 262 12.36 9.60 13.75
CA LEU A 262 11.93 10.02 12.41
C LEU A 262 11.04 8.94 11.75
N VAL A 263 11.37 7.65 11.87
CA VAL A 263 10.54 6.54 11.39
C VAL A 263 9.18 6.53 12.10
N GLN A 264 9.16 6.67 13.42
CA GLN A 264 7.92 6.76 14.20
C GLN A 264 7.04 7.92 13.69
N GLN A 265 7.61 9.11 13.55
CA GLN A 265 6.90 10.29 13.03
C GLN A 265 6.34 10.06 11.62
N ARG A 266 7.15 9.53 10.70
CA ARG A 266 6.75 9.26 9.31
C ARG A 266 5.68 8.17 9.23
N SER A 267 5.75 7.14 10.09
CA SER A 267 4.76 6.08 10.20
C SER A 267 3.41 6.59 10.73
N ARG A 268 3.42 7.48 11.73
CA ARG A 268 2.20 8.17 12.20
C ARG A 268 1.58 9.02 11.09
N ASN A 269 2.39 9.75 10.31
CA ASN A 269 1.91 10.52 9.16
C ASN A 269 1.38 9.61 8.04
N TYR A 270 1.98 8.44 7.84
CA TYR A 270 1.48 7.45 6.90
C TYR A 270 0.12 6.90 7.34
N ALA A 271 -0.04 6.54 8.61
CA ALA A 271 -1.32 6.11 9.17
C ALA A 271 -2.44 7.16 8.97
N LYS A 272 -2.13 8.46 9.16
CA LYS A 272 -3.07 9.55 8.85
C LYS A 272 -3.50 9.55 7.38
N ARG A 273 -2.55 9.38 6.44
CA ARG A 273 -2.86 9.32 5.00
C ARG A 273 -3.71 8.11 4.65
N GLN A 274 -3.43 6.94 5.24
CA GLN A 274 -4.23 5.73 5.04
C GLN A 274 -5.67 5.94 5.48
N LEU A 275 -5.89 6.49 6.66
CA LEU A 275 -7.23 6.79 7.17
C LEU A 275 -7.96 7.84 6.31
N THR A 276 -7.26 8.89 5.88
CA THR A 276 -7.82 9.89 4.97
C THR A 276 -8.24 9.25 3.64
N TRP A 277 -7.47 8.29 3.14
CA TRP A 277 -7.81 7.56 1.93
C TRP A 277 -9.06 6.72 2.11
N PHE A 278 -9.06 5.81 3.09
CA PHE A 278 -10.15 4.87 3.28
C PHE A 278 -11.47 5.53 3.72
N ARG A 279 -11.43 6.66 4.43
CA ARG A 279 -12.64 7.41 4.82
C ARG A 279 -13.43 8.01 3.65
N ARG A 280 -12.86 8.02 2.45
CA ARG A 280 -13.58 8.44 1.22
C ARG A 280 -14.56 7.39 0.74
N ASN A 281 -14.39 6.13 1.14
CA ASN A 281 -15.28 5.05 0.82
C ASN A 281 -16.37 4.92 1.91
N PRO A 282 -17.64 5.27 1.60
CA PRO A 282 -18.74 5.21 2.56
C PRO A 282 -19.18 3.78 2.90
N ASP A 283 -18.78 2.79 2.09
CA ASP A 283 -19.19 1.40 2.28
C ASP A 283 -18.36 0.68 3.35
N ILE A 284 -17.27 1.29 3.82
CA ILE A 284 -16.42 0.70 4.87
C ILE A 284 -17.15 0.69 6.21
N ARG A 285 -17.36 -0.51 6.75
CA ARG A 285 -17.83 -0.74 8.11
C ARG A 285 -16.67 -0.61 9.08
N TRP A 286 -16.65 0.52 9.80
CA TRP A 286 -15.54 0.85 10.70
C TRP A 286 -15.73 0.24 12.06
N LEU A 287 -14.84 -0.68 12.45
CA LEU A 287 -14.67 -1.14 13.82
C LEU A 287 -13.84 -0.10 14.58
N ARG A 288 -14.52 0.66 15.43
CA ARG A 288 -13.93 1.73 16.24
C ARG A 288 -13.42 1.15 17.56
N LEU A 289 -12.11 0.95 17.67
CA LEU A 289 -11.47 0.28 18.79
C LEU A 289 -11.05 1.29 19.87
N SER A 290 -11.31 0.96 21.14
CA SER A 290 -10.78 1.70 22.28
C SER A 290 -9.31 1.34 22.54
N GLY A 291 -8.89 0.14 22.14
CA GLY A 291 -7.60 -0.47 22.41
C GLY A 291 -7.60 -1.41 23.62
N GLN A 292 -8.77 -1.63 24.23
CA GLN A 292 -8.96 -2.53 25.37
C GLN A 292 -9.71 -3.81 24.98
N GLU A 293 -10.29 -3.84 23.79
CA GLU A 293 -11.02 -5.01 23.29
C GLU A 293 -10.08 -6.21 23.18
N SER A 294 -10.57 -7.35 23.62
CA SER A 294 -9.97 -8.65 23.29
C SER A 294 -10.05 -8.89 21.79
N PHE A 295 -9.17 -9.72 21.28
CA PHE A 295 -9.22 -10.07 19.86
C PHE A 295 -10.53 -10.77 19.46
N ASP A 296 -11.09 -11.59 20.38
CA ASP A 296 -12.36 -12.31 20.15
C ASP A 296 -13.54 -11.34 19.99
N GLU A 297 -13.57 -10.24 20.77
CA GLU A 297 -14.58 -9.20 20.61
C GLU A 297 -14.44 -8.47 19.26
N ILE A 298 -13.22 -8.19 18.81
CA ILE A 298 -12.96 -7.59 17.49
C ILE A 298 -13.44 -8.53 16.38
N LEU A 299 -13.11 -9.83 16.49
CA LEU A 299 -13.51 -10.85 15.52
C LEU A 299 -15.04 -11.02 15.48
N ALA A 300 -15.69 -11.06 16.65
CA ALA A 300 -17.14 -11.14 16.75
C ALA A 300 -17.83 -9.95 16.08
N SER A 301 -17.32 -8.73 16.34
CA SER A 301 -17.83 -7.50 15.69
C SER A 301 -17.62 -7.53 14.17
N ALA A 302 -16.44 -7.98 13.71
CA ALA A 302 -16.17 -8.11 12.29
C ALA A 302 -17.14 -9.09 11.59
N ARG A 303 -17.46 -10.22 12.23
CA ARG A 303 -18.39 -11.21 11.67
C ARG A 303 -19.82 -10.67 11.49
N GLN A 304 -20.28 -9.81 12.38
CA GLN A 304 -21.61 -9.18 12.26
C GLN A 304 -21.72 -8.29 11.02
N GLU A 305 -20.61 -7.76 10.54
CA GLU A 305 -20.55 -6.90 9.36
C GLU A 305 -20.39 -7.67 8.04
N ILE A 306 -20.36 -9.03 8.06
CA ILE A 306 -20.14 -9.88 6.88
C ILE A 306 -21.42 -10.68 6.55
N PRO A 307 -22.43 -10.07 5.92
CA PRO A 307 -23.73 -10.71 5.71
C PRO A 307 -23.71 -11.84 4.67
N PHE A 308 -22.77 -11.84 3.72
CA PHE A 308 -22.77 -12.80 2.60
C PHE A 308 -22.26 -14.20 2.97
N PHE A 309 -21.65 -14.34 4.12
CA PHE A 309 -21.04 -15.59 4.60
C PHE A 309 -21.71 -16.11 5.89
N ALA A 310 -22.85 -15.51 6.28
CA ALA A 310 -23.66 -15.99 7.39
C ALA A 310 -24.51 -17.17 6.90
N SER A 311 -24.02 -18.38 7.08
CA SER A 311 -24.80 -19.64 6.99
C SER A 311 -24.43 -20.55 8.14
#